data_227b6cd78722f62e957cc58395902442
#
_entry.id   227b6cd78722f62e957cc58395902442
#
_cell.length_a   1.000
_cell.length_b   1.000
_cell.length_c   1.000
_cell.angle_alpha   90.00
_cell.angle_beta   90.00
_cell.angle_gamma   90.00
#
_symmetry.space_group_name_H-M   'P 1'
#
loop_
_entity.id
_entity.type
_entity.pdbx_description
1 polymer ?
#
loop_
_entity_poly.entity_id
_entity_poly.type
_entity_poly.pdbx_seq_one_letter_code
_entity_poly.pdbx_strand_id
1 'polypeptide(L)'
;GVVAWHLRQQGYVVHANDIAPYSFPINQANLAYTPESLSRAYPDLGKEFARLNALVEPQKGQEYFSRYYSENPDASYERLFYTRRNGLFIDAVLNDLHAPGYDPDLRDIVLSDLLFKMSKHVNTNGHFKTFHKAFGGLTNNHDVERITSPIVLEMPEIPAGPVGKSYCLDAEEMIRAADGFDTVYLDPPYNQHQYSANYHLLEAACLPREKRYVPRDTQVSGIDPGLYKSPYCSKHKCMKAFKSLVECLRPKCKGLVVSYNSKGYIPMEDMRKFLETVGEVGVKALDNLYRIDR
;
A
#
# COMPACT_ATOMS: atom_id res chain seq x y z
N GLY A 1 2.14 -6.70 0.97
CA GLY A 1 1.96 -7.55 2.14
C GLY A 1 1.83 -9.05 1.88
N VAL A 2 1.23 -9.48 0.73
CA VAL A 2 0.88 -10.90 0.49
C VAL A 2 2.11 -11.82 0.50
N VAL A 3 3.20 -11.44 -0.16
CA VAL A 3 4.44 -12.24 -0.17
C VAL A 3 5.02 -12.37 1.23
N ALA A 4 5.08 -11.27 1.97
CA ALA A 4 5.59 -11.26 3.34
C ALA A 4 4.73 -12.14 4.27
N TRP A 5 3.41 -12.02 4.16
CA TRP A 5 2.44 -12.84 4.91
C TRP A 5 2.62 -14.34 4.63
N HIS A 6 2.74 -14.72 3.34
CA HIS A 6 2.93 -16.11 2.93
C HIS A 6 4.26 -16.68 3.42
N LEU A 7 5.37 -15.96 3.25
CA LEU A 7 6.69 -16.40 3.72
C LEU A 7 6.73 -16.60 5.23
N ARG A 8 6.08 -15.71 5.99
CA ARG A 8 5.96 -15.88 7.43
C ARG A 8 5.23 -17.18 7.81
N GLN A 9 4.12 -17.52 7.14
CA GLN A 9 3.41 -18.78 7.36
C GLN A 9 4.27 -20.01 7.06
N GLN A 10 5.25 -19.89 6.17
CA GLN A 10 6.24 -20.93 5.89
C GLN A 10 7.37 -21.01 6.93
N GLY A 11 7.33 -20.18 7.99
CA GLY A 11 8.30 -20.20 9.08
C GLY A 11 9.51 -19.29 8.89
N TYR A 12 9.53 -18.43 7.88
CA TYR A 12 10.62 -17.46 7.69
C TYR A 12 10.46 -16.25 8.59
N VAL A 13 11.56 -15.73 9.14
CA VAL A 13 11.62 -14.39 9.73
C VAL A 13 11.68 -13.38 8.58
N VAL A 14 10.64 -12.58 8.42
CA VAL A 14 10.47 -11.70 7.27
C VAL A 14 10.68 -10.24 7.66
N HIS A 15 11.56 -9.57 6.92
CA HIS A 15 11.74 -8.13 6.97
C HIS A 15 11.17 -7.54 5.68
N ALA A 16 10.09 -6.78 5.77
CA ALA A 16 9.46 -6.15 4.62
C ALA A 16 9.79 -4.66 4.55
N ASN A 17 10.13 -4.17 3.37
CA ASN A 17 10.41 -2.75 3.12
C ASN A 17 9.73 -2.26 1.85
N ASP A 18 9.16 -1.08 1.91
CA ASP A 18 8.67 -0.34 0.75
C ASP A 18 8.83 1.16 1.04
N ILE A 19 9.13 1.95 0.02
CA ILE A 19 9.17 3.41 0.13
C ILE A 19 7.76 4.02 0.27
N ALA A 20 6.72 3.29 -0.14
CA ALA A 20 5.33 3.71 -0.08
C ALA A 20 4.79 3.67 1.37
N PRO A 21 4.38 4.79 1.96
CA PRO A 21 3.91 4.87 3.34
C PRO A 21 2.78 3.89 3.68
N TYR A 22 1.86 3.63 2.75
CA TYR A 22 0.74 2.72 2.98
C TYR A 22 1.15 1.24 3.12
N SER A 23 2.33 0.86 2.62
CA SER A 23 2.84 -0.51 2.77
C SER A 23 3.29 -0.81 4.19
N PHE A 24 3.73 0.21 4.93
CA PHE A 24 4.24 0.03 6.29
C PHE A 24 3.19 -0.53 7.26
N PRO A 25 2.02 0.10 7.48
CA PRO A 25 1.02 -0.43 8.41
C PRO A 25 0.51 -1.82 8.01
N ILE A 26 0.37 -2.08 6.70
CA ILE A 26 -0.04 -3.40 6.19
C ILE A 26 0.98 -4.48 6.57
N ASN A 27 2.27 -4.22 6.38
CA ASN A 27 3.31 -5.17 6.74
C ASN A 27 3.51 -5.23 8.26
N GLN A 28 3.35 -4.13 8.99
CA GLN A 28 3.43 -4.09 10.44
C GLN A 28 2.36 -4.98 11.08
N ALA A 29 1.11 -4.87 10.66
CA ALA A 29 0.03 -5.74 11.11
C ALA A 29 0.31 -7.23 10.80
N ASN A 30 0.87 -7.51 9.62
CA ASN A 30 1.16 -8.89 9.18
C ASN A 30 2.39 -9.52 9.84
N LEU A 31 3.35 -8.73 10.33
CA LEU A 31 4.67 -9.25 10.73
C LEU A 31 5.01 -9.05 12.20
N ALA A 32 4.50 -8.00 12.85
CA ALA A 32 4.98 -7.59 14.17
C ALA A 32 4.43 -8.43 15.34
N TYR A 33 3.32 -9.13 15.15
CA TYR A 33 2.63 -9.83 16.24
C TYR A 33 2.36 -11.29 15.89
N THR A 34 2.40 -12.17 16.91
CA THR A 34 1.66 -13.44 16.87
C THR A 34 0.24 -13.22 17.40
N PRO A 35 -0.72 -14.13 17.13
CA PRO A 35 -2.06 -14.02 17.71
C PRO A 35 -2.05 -13.82 19.23
N GLU A 36 -1.17 -14.56 19.94
CA GLU A 36 -1.05 -14.50 21.40
C GLU A 36 -0.42 -13.17 21.85
N SER A 37 0.61 -12.70 21.18
CA SER A 37 1.27 -11.43 21.54
C SER A 37 0.36 -10.24 21.25
N LEU A 38 -0.42 -10.26 20.17
CA LEU A 38 -1.42 -9.23 19.87
C LEU A 38 -2.52 -9.19 20.92
N SER A 39 -3.10 -10.36 21.27
CA SER A 39 -4.15 -10.44 22.29
C SER A 39 -3.66 -9.99 23.68
N ARG A 40 -2.37 -10.22 23.98
CA ARG A 40 -1.75 -9.74 25.22
C ARG A 40 -1.51 -8.23 25.22
N ALA A 41 -1.04 -7.68 24.09
CA ALA A 41 -0.77 -6.24 23.95
C ALA A 41 -2.08 -5.43 23.93
N TYR A 42 -3.09 -5.95 23.25
CA TYR A 42 -4.38 -5.28 23.04
C TYR A 42 -5.57 -6.19 23.40
N PRO A 43 -5.81 -6.47 24.70
CA PRO A 43 -6.89 -7.37 25.12
C PRO A 43 -8.29 -6.86 24.74
N ASP A 44 -8.45 -5.57 24.59
CA ASP A 44 -9.70 -4.89 24.21
C ASP A 44 -9.78 -4.52 22.72
N LEU A 45 -8.93 -5.10 21.85
CA LEU A 45 -8.86 -4.77 20.42
C LEU A 45 -10.23 -4.82 19.74
N GLY A 46 -11.05 -5.84 20.05
CA GLY A 46 -12.41 -5.96 19.51
C GLY A 46 -13.34 -4.81 19.92
N LYS A 47 -13.19 -4.29 21.14
CA LYS A 47 -13.96 -3.11 21.59
C LYS A 47 -13.52 -1.86 20.84
N GLU A 48 -12.23 -1.73 20.55
CA GLU A 48 -11.71 -0.59 19.78
C GLU A 48 -12.24 -0.61 18.35
N PHE A 49 -12.23 -1.75 17.66
CA PHE A 49 -12.85 -1.88 16.34
C PHE A 49 -14.35 -1.59 16.36
N ALA A 50 -15.06 -2.04 17.39
CA ALA A 50 -16.49 -1.73 17.57
C ALA A 50 -16.71 -0.21 17.80
N ARG A 51 -15.86 0.45 18.61
CA ARG A 51 -15.89 1.90 18.85
C ARG A 51 -15.67 2.67 17.56
N LEU A 52 -14.65 2.32 16.79
CA LEU A 52 -14.34 2.98 15.52
C LEU A 52 -15.45 2.77 14.48
N ASN A 53 -16.04 1.59 14.42
CA ASN A 53 -17.17 1.28 13.54
C ASN A 53 -18.45 2.06 13.90
N ALA A 54 -18.56 2.57 15.12
CA ALA A 54 -19.67 3.43 15.53
C ALA A 54 -19.48 4.91 15.13
N LEU A 55 -18.32 5.29 14.62
CA LEU A 55 -18.09 6.63 14.08
C LEU A 55 -18.88 6.81 12.78
N VAL A 56 -19.51 7.96 12.60
CA VAL A 56 -20.32 8.26 11.43
C VAL A 56 -19.68 9.38 10.59
N GLU A 57 -19.24 10.43 11.26
CA GLU A 57 -18.69 11.62 10.62
C GLU A 57 -17.59 12.26 11.47
N PRO A 58 -16.65 12.97 10.86
CA PRO A 58 -15.62 13.71 11.57
C PRO A 58 -16.21 14.94 12.26
N GLN A 59 -15.43 15.53 13.18
CA GLN A 59 -15.75 16.86 13.70
C GLN A 59 -15.78 17.87 12.54
N LYS A 60 -16.66 18.88 12.65
CA LYS A 60 -16.79 19.94 11.65
C LYS A 60 -15.46 20.60 11.32
N GLY A 61 -15.16 20.70 10.05
CA GLY A 61 -13.90 21.28 9.55
C GLY A 61 -12.75 20.29 9.47
N GLN A 62 -12.97 19.01 9.79
CA GLN A 62 -11.97 17.96 9.70
C GLN A 62 -12.18 17.02 8.51
N GLU A 63 -13.02 17.41 7.58
CA GLU A 63 -13.33 16.68 6.35
C GLU A 63 -12.16 16.79 5.37
N TYR A 64 -11.74 15.66 4.80
CA TYR A 64 -10.74 15.58 3.73
C TYR A 64 -11.20 14.63 2.60
N PHE A 65 -11.37 13.34 2.88
CA PHE A 65 -11.85 12.38 1.88
C PHE A 65 -13.29 12.66 1.47
N SER A 66 -14.16 12.96 2.41
CA SER A 66 -15.54 13.34 2.15
C SER A 66 -15.65 14.65 1.38
N ARG A 67 -14.72 15.58 1.56
CA ARG A 67 -14.71 16.87 0.90
C ARG A 67 -14.13 16.83 -0.50
N TYR A 68 -13.01 16.13 -0.69
CA TYR A 68 -12.21 16.22 -1.92
C TYR A 68 -12.27 14.98 -2.81
N TYR A 69 -12.72 13.83 -2.29
CA TYR A 69 -12.66 12.54 -2.98
C TYR A 69 -13.94 11.71 -2.86
N SER A 70 -15.05 12.35 -2.57
CA SER A 70 -16.38 11.72 -2.47
C SER A 70 -17.43 12.55 -3.18
N GLU A 71 -18.65 12.02 -3.26
CA GLU A 71 -19.81 12.83 -3.57
C GLU A 71 -19.85 14.05 -2.66
N ASN A 72 -19.89 15.22 -3.25
CA ASN A 72 -20.02 16.47 -2.52
C ASN A 72 -20.78 17.49 -3.36
N PRO A 73 -22.11 17.61 -3.19
CA PRO A 73 -22.95 18.54 -3.96
C PRO A 73 -22.55 20.01 -3.84
N ASP A 74 -21.84 20.35 -2.75
CA ASP A 74 -21.36 21.72 -2.50
C ASP A 74 -19.99 22.00 -3.14
N ALA A 75 -19.34 20.99 -3.74
CA ALA A 75 -18.06 21.14 -4.39
C ALA A 75 -18.23 21.65 -5.83
N SER A 76 -17.32 22.53 -6.26
CA SER A 76 -17.23 22.97 -7.67
C SER A 76 -16.81 21.85 -8.63
N TYR A 77 -16.15 20.80 -8.10
CA TYR A 77 -15.75 19.60 -8.84
C TYR A 77 -15.76 18.38 -7.93
N GLU A 78 -16.60 17.39 -8.26
CA GLU A 78 -16.69 16.13 -7.54
C GLU A 78 -15.67 15.10 -8.06
N ARG A 79 -14.98 14.44 -7.13
CA ARG A 79 -14.11 13.29 -7.41
C ARG A 79 -14.74 12.05 -6.79
N LEU A 80 -15.52 11.32 -7.57
CA LEU A 80 -16.34 10.20 -7.13
C LEU A 80 -15.53 8.94 -6.82
N PHE A 81 -14.47 9.06 -6.01
CA PHE A 81 -13.73 7.88 -5.53
C PHE A 81 -14.54 7.10 -4.50
N TYR A 82 -15.26 7.79 -3.62
CA TYR A 82 -16.07 7.17 -2.57
C TYR A 82 -17.49 7.78 -2.54
N THR A 83 -18.44 7.04 -1.97
CA THR A 83 -19.71 7.63 -1.55
C THR A 83 -19.47 8.64 -0.44
N ARG A 84 -20.37 9.61 -0.28
CA ARG A 84 -20.29 10.60 0.81
C ARG A 84 -20.16 9.93 2.17
N ARG A 85 -20.98 8.89 2.42
CA ARG A 85 -20.95 8.13 3.68
C ARG A 85 -19.59 7.50 3.95
N ASN A 86 -19.01 6.81 2.96
CA ASN A 86 -17.69 6.17 3.13
C ASN A 86 -16.58 7.21 3.30
N GLY A 87 -16.66 8.34 2.60
CA GLY A 87 -15.73 9.45 2.79
C GLY A 87 -15.77 10.06 4.19
N LEU A 88 -16.96 10.27 4.74
CA LEU A 88 -17.13 10.75 6.12
C LEU A 88 -16.59 9.75 7.15
N PHE A 89 -16.89 8.46 6.97
CA PHE A 89 -16.38 7.40 7.82
C PHE A 89 -14.84 7.33 7.80
N ILE A 90 -14.23 7.38 6.58
CA ILE A 90 -12.77 7.41 6.44
C ILE A 90 -12.19 8.60 7.20
N ASP A 91 -12.77 9.80 7.05
CA ASP A 91 -12.32 10.99 7.76
C ASP A 91 -12.45 10.86 9.27
N ALA A 92 -13.57 10.33 9.77
CA ALA A 92 -13.80 10.14 11.19
C ALA A 92 -12.77 9.21 11.82
N VAL A 93 -12.54 8.04 11.19
CA VAL A 93 -11.55 7.06 11.65
C VAL A 93 -10.14 7.64 11.59
N LEU A 94 -9.73 8.24 10.47
CA LEU A 94 -8.38 8.79 10.34
C LEU A 94 -8.09 9.94 11.30
N ASN A 95 -9.06 10.79 11.58
CA ASN A 95 -8.89 11.86 12.56
C ASN A 95 -8.72 11.32 13.99
N ASP A 96 -9.42 10.24 14.31
CA ASP A 96 -9.27 9.55 15.60
C ASP A 96 -7.88 8.87 15.69
N LEU A 97 -7.47 8.13 14.67
CA LEU A 97 -6.18 7.44 14.62
C LEU A 97 -4.97 8.38 14.68
N HIS A 98 -5.11 9.60 14.16
CA HIS A 98 -4.06 10.61 14.19
C HIS A 98 -4.20 11.60 15.36
N ALA A 99 -5.14 11.38 16.29
CA ALA A 99 -5.30 12.21 17.45
C ALA A 99 -4.08 12.10 18.39
N PRO A 100 -3.70 13.19 19.08
CA PRO A 100 -2.62 13.15 20.05
C PRO A 100 -2.87 12.09 21.14
N GLY A 101 -1.86 11.23 21.37
CA GLY A 101 -1.94 10.17 22.38
C GLY A 101 -2.54 8.85 21.90
N TYR A 102 -3.00 8.75 20.65
CA TYR A 102 -3.36 7.44 20.10
C TYR A 102 -2.12 6.55 19.97
N ASP A 103 -2.24 5.29 20.37
CA ASP A 103 -1.12 4.34 20.32
C ASP A 103 -0.67 4.08 18.87
N PRO A 104 0.63 4.31 18.54
CA PRO A 104 1.11 4.18 17.16
C PRO A 104 1.00 2.76 16.59
N ASP A 105 1.24 1.74 17.40
CA ASP A 105 1.17 0.35 16.93
C ASP A 105 -0.28 -0.08 16.72
N LEU A 106 -1.18 0.33 17.60
CA LEU A 106 -2.62 0.12 17.45
C LEU A 106 -3.15 0.85 16.22
N ARG A 107 -2.69 2.10 15.99
CA ARG A 107 -3.01 2.85 14.77
C ARG A 107 -2.65 2.06 13.52
N ASP A 108 -1.45 1.50 13.45
CA ASP A 108 -0.98 0.77 12.27
C ASP A 108 -1.77 -0.52 12.03
N ILE A 109 -2.20 -1.20 13.10
CA ILE A 109 -3.10 -2.36 13.02
C ILE A 109 -4.45 -1.97 12.40
N VAL A 110 -5.10 -0.91 12.91
CA VAL A 110 -6.39 -0.44 12.40
C VAL A 110 -6.24 0.13 10.97
N LEU A 111 -5.20 0.91 10.74
CA LEU A 111 -4.93 1.53 9.45
C LEU A 111 -4.71 0.48 8.36
N SER A 112 -4.10 -0.66 8.68
CA SER A 112 -3.93 -1.79 7.75
C SER A 112 -5.27 -2.24 7.16
N ASP A 113 -6.29 -2.45 7.99
CA ASP A 113 -7.62 -2.86 7.51
C ASP A 113 -8.35 -1.71 6.81
N LEU A 114 -8.25 -0.48 7.33
CA LEU A 114 -8.85 0.69 6.67
C LEU A 114 -8.31 0.86 5.25
N LEU A 115 -7.00 0.75 5.02
CA LEU A 115 -6.38 0.85 3.69
C LEU A 115 -6.88 -0.24 2.74
N PHE A 116 -7.06 -1.47 3.25
CA PHE A 116 -7.68 -2.56 2.49
C PHE A 116 -9.13 -2.23 2.13
N LYS A 117 -9.93 -1.76 3.08
CA LYS A 117 -11.33 -1.36 2.85
C LYS A 117 -11.42 -0.16 1.89
N MET A 118 -10.54 0.82 2.01
CA MET A 118 -10.45 1.95 1.06
C MET A 118 -10.18 1.44 -0.36
N SER A 119 -9.28 0.48 -0.53
CA SER A 119 -9.00 -0.13 -1.85
C SER A 119 -10.18 -0.96 -2.37
N LYS A 120 -10.90 -1.65 -1.48
CA LYS A 120 -12.06 -2.48 -1.84
C LYS A 120 -13.27 -1.64 -2.25
N HIS A 121 -13.55 -0.53 -1.56
CA HIS A 121 -14.75 0.29 -1.75
C HIS A 121 -14.55 1.48 -2.69
N VAL A 122 -13.40 1.60 -3.34
CA VAL A 122 -13.11 2.70 -4.26
C VAL A 122 -13.78 2.50 -5.62
N ASN A 123 -14.27 3.58 -6.21
CA ASN A 123 -14.92 3.63 -7.53
C ASN A 123 -13.89 3.79 -8.66
N THR A 124 -13.02 2.80 -8.84
CA THR A 124 -11.93 2.80 -9.83
C THR A 124 -11.71 1.41 -10.43
N ASN A 125 -10.86 1.34 -11.45
CA ASN A 125 -10.36 0.10 -12.06
C ASN A 125 -9.11 -0.44 -11.37
N GLY A 126 -9.00 -0.36 -10.04
CA GLY A 126 -7.89 -0.93 -9.26
C GLY A 126 -6.71 0.01 -9.02
N HIS A 127 -6.78 1.27 -9.43
CA HIS A 127 -5.81 2.31 -9.11
C HIS A 127 -6.49 3.68 -8.95
N PHE A 128 -5.89 4.59 -8.18
CA PHE A 128 -6.50 5.87 -7.81
C PHE A 128 -6.16 7.05 -8.75
N LYS A 129 -5.62 6.79 -9.93
CA LYS A 129 -5.36 7.85 -10.92
C LYS A 129 -6.61 8.40 -11.55
N THR A 130 -7.66 7.59 -11.64
CA THR A 130 -8.94 7.94 -12.25
C THR A 130 -10.05 7.28 -11.49
N PHE A 131 -11.22 7.86 -11.53
CA PHE A 131 -12.46 7.32 -10.99
C PHE A 131 -13.54 7.24 -12.08
N HIS A 132 -14.52 6.39 -11.89
CA HIS A 132 -15.67 6.34 -12.80
C HIS A 132 -16.60 7.52 -12.55
N LYS A 133 -17.17 8.09 -13.63
CA LYS A 133 -18.12 9.22 -13.56
C LYS A 133 -19.46 8.88 -12.92
N ALA A 134 -19.74 7.58 -12.74
CA ALA A 134 -20.86 7.06 -11.97
C ALA A 134 -20.35 5.90 -11.12
N PHE A 135 -20.99 5.58 -10.01
CA PHE A 135 -20.61 4.43 -9.19
C PHE A 135 -20.79 3.13 -9.96
N GLY A 136 -19.73 2.32 -10.01
CA GLY A 136 -19.70 1.07 -10.77
C GLY A 136 -19.49 1.22 -12.28
N GLY A 137 -19.25 2.44 -12.78
CA GLY A 137 -19.11 2.72 -14.20
C GLY A 137 -20.42 2.62 -14.98
N LEU A 138 -20.36 2.78 -16.31
CA LEU A 138 -21.56 2.85 -17.16
C LEU A 138 -22.14 1.47 -17.53
N THR A 139 -21.37 0.39 -17.36
CA THR A 139 -21.71 -0.94 -17.93
C THR A 139 -21.66 -2.09 -16.94
N ASN A 140 -21.20 -1.89 -15.71
CA ASN A 140 -20.96 -3.00 -14.77
C ASN A 140 -21.67 -2.78 -13.41
N ASN A 141 -22.91 -3.26 -13.32
CA ASN A 141 -23.72 -3.18 -12.10
C ASN A 141 -23.18 -3.99 -10.91
N HIS A 142 -22.27 -4.96 -11.13
CA HIS A 142 -21.74 -5.82 -10.07
C HIS A 142 -20.82 -5.07 -9.08
N ASP A 143 -20.14 -4.02 -9.53
CA ASP A 143 -19.25 -3.23 -8.68
C ASP A 143 -20.01 -2.18 -7.83
N VAL A 144 -21.23 -1.82 -8.17
CA VAL A 144 -22.00 -0.80 -7.45
C VAL A 144 -22.21 -1.18 -5.99
N GLU A 145 -22.65 -2.41 -5.72
CA GLU A 145 -22.87 -2.89 -4.36
C GLU A 145 -21.58 -2.84 -3.53
N ARG A 146 -20.47 -3.32 -4.09
CA ARG A 146 -19.15 -3.28 -3.45
C ARG A 146 -18.74 -1.85 -3.12
N ILE A 147 -18.91 -0.91 -4.06
CA ILE A 147 -18.47 0.49 -3.91
C ILE A 147 -19.39 1.24 -2.94
N THR A 148 -20.69 1.00 -3.00
CA THR A 148 -21.69 1.76 -2.22
C THR A 148 -22.00 1.17 -0.85
N SER A 149 -21.63 -0.09 -0.59
CA SER A 149 -21.79 -0.65 0.75
C SER A 149 -20.93 0.10 1.79
N PRO A 150 -21.38 0.13 3.06
CA PRO A 150 -20.61 0.81 4.11
C PRO A 150 -19.27 0.14 4.32
N ILE A 151 -18.24 0.95 4.54
CA ILE A 151 -16.97 0.45 5.08
C ILE A 151 -17.21 0.03 6.52
N VAL A 152 -16.79 -1.20 6.84
CA VAL A 152 -16.79 -1.75 8.18
C VAL A 152 -15.39 -2.29 8.44
N LEU A 153 -14.76 -1.84 9.52
CA LEU A 153 -13.45 -2.31 9.94
C LEU A 153 -13.56 -3.69 10.58
N GLU A 154 -12.63 -4.56 10.23
CA GLU A 154 -12.53 -5.92 10.74
C GLU A 154 -11.15 -6.14 11.36
N MET A 155 -11.10 -6.91 12.46
CA MET A 155 -9.81 -7.25 13.05
C MET A 155 -8.98 -8.04 12.04
N PRO A 156 -7.70 -7.69 11.85
CA PRO A 156 -6.85 -8.40 10.91
C PRO A 156 -6.61 -9.84 11.38
N GLU A 157 -6.58 -10.76 10.43
CA GLU A 157 -6.09 -12.10 10.65
C GLU A 157 -4.56 -12.05 10.77
N ILE A 158 -4.05 -12.45 11.94
CA ILE A 158 -2.60 -12.47 12.17
C ILE A 158 -2.05 -13.84 11.74
N PRO A 159 -1.10 -13.88 10.79
CA PRO A 159 -0.56 -15.15 10.33
C PRO A 159 0.26 -15.84 11.42
N ALA A 160 0.21 -17.15 11.45
CA ALA A 160 1.12 -17.94 12.26
C ALA A 160 2.58 -17.78 11.76
N GLY A 161 3.55 -18.06 12.64
CA GLY A 161 4.97 -18.02 12.31
C GLY A 161 5.74 -16.95 13.10
N PRO A 162 7.06 -16.86 12.87
CA PRO A 162 7.92 -15.95 13.63
C PRO A 162 7.57 -14.49 13.35
N VAL A 163 7.79 -13.64 14.34
CA VAL A 163 7.64 -12.19 14.16
C VAL A 163 8.75 -11.64 13.28
N GLY A 164 8.41 -10.63 12.49
CA GLY A 164 9.32 -9.93 11.60
C GLY A 164 9.26 -8.43 11.82
N LYS A 165 9.72 -7.66 10.83
CA LYS A 165 9.76 -6.20 10.89
C LYS A 165 9.26 -5.58 9.60
N SER A 166 8.62 -4.43 9.72
CA SER A 166 8.26 -3.56 8.60
C SER A 166 9.11 -2.30 8.58
N TYR A 167 9.44 -1.82 7.39
CA TYR A 167 10.19 -0.58 7.17
C TYR A 167 9.52 0.25 6.09
N CYS A 168 9.70 1.58 6.17
CA CYS A 168 9.27 2.54 5.15
C CYS A 168 10.47 3.39 4.76
N LEU A 169 11.41 2.81 4.02
CA LEU A 169 12.70 3.41 3.67
C LEU A 169 12.99 3.23 2.18
N ASP A 170 13.91 4.03 1.64
CA ASP A 170 14.55 3.67 0.39
C ASP A 170 15.22 2.30 0.52
N ALA A 171 15.17 1.49 -0.54
CA ALA A 171 15.65 0.11 -0.49
C ALA A 171 17.16 0.01 -0.17
N GLU A 172 17.98 0.90 -0.74
CA GLU A 172 19.41 0.92 -0.45
C GLU A 172 19.70 1.39 0.98
N GLU A 173 18.91 2.32 1.51
CA GLU A 173 19.03 2.80 2.89
C GLU A 173 18.72 1.66 3.87
N MET A 174 17.64 0.92 3.65
CA MET A 174 17.28 -0.26 4.44
C MET A 174 18.37 -1.32 4.42
N ILE A 175 18.93 -1.62 3.23
CA ILE A 175 20.02 -2.60 3.08
C ILE A 175 21.27 -2.16 3.83
N ARG A 176 21.63 -0.88 3.76
CA ARG A 176 22.81 -0.36 4.49
C ARG A 176 22.65 -0.49 6.00
N ALA A 177 21.44 -0.29 6.51
CA ALA A 177 21.13 -0.38 7.94
C ALA A 177 21.02 -1.82 8.47
N ALA A 178 20.84 -2.82 7.60
CA ALA A 178 20.71 -4.22 8.00
C ALA A 178 22.07 -4.91 8.15
N ASP A 179 22.15 -5.90 9.04
CA ASP A 179 23.35 -6.73 9.23
C ASP A 179 23.54 -7.76 8.09
N GLY A 180 22.45 -8.29 7.55
CA GLY A 180 22.46 -9.23 6.44
C GLY A 180 21.16 -10.02 6.30
N PHE A 181 21.07 -10.80 5.22
CA PHE A 181 19.91 -11.60 4.86
C PHE A 181 20.34 -12.97 4.33
N ASP A 182 19.55 -14.00 4.60
CA ASP A 182 19.74 -15.28 3.90
C ASP A 182 19.25 -15.17 2.45
N THR A 183 18.06 -14.60 2.26
CA THR A 183 17.48 -14.40 0.92
C THR A 183 16.75 -13.06 0.86
N VAL A 184 16.91 -12.36 -0.24
CA VAL A 184 16.17 -11.13 -0.54
C VAL A 184 15.26 -11.36 -1.73
N TYR A 185 13.99 -10.99 -1.59
CA TYR A 185 13.00 -10.95 -2.69
C TYR A 185 12.84 -9.50 -3.16
N LEU A 186 13.10 -9.25 -4.43
CA LEU A 186 12.92 -7.96 -5.08
C LEU A 186 11.74 -8.02 -6.06
N ASP A 187 10.82 -7.04 -5.94
CA ASP A 187 9.70 -6.83 -6.86
C ASP A 187 9.67 -5.35 -7.29
N PRO A 188 10.68 -4.91 -8.06
CA PRO A 188 10.78 -3.51 -8.44
C PRO A 188 9.73 -3.13 -9.48
N PRO A 189 9.28 -1.85 -9.53
CA PRO A 189 8.44 -1.35 -10.61
C PRO A 189 9.07 -1.64 -11.97
N TYR A 190 8.27 -2.07 -12.94
CA TYR A 190 8.75 -2.50 -14.25
C TYR A 190 8.30 -1.57 -15.40
N ASN A 191 7.48 -0.55 -15.14
CA ASN A 191 6.92 0.34 -16.15
C ASN A 191 6.85 1.81 -15.65
N GLN A 192 6.29 2.72 -16.49
CA GLN A 192 6.19 4.16 -16.20
C GLN A 192 5.23 4.54 -15.06
N HIS A 193 4.44 3.61 -14.55
CA HIS A 193 3.41 3.94 -13.57
C HIS A 193 4.00 4.11 -12.18
N GLN A 194 4.06 5.36 -11.72
CA GLN A 194 4.48 5.68 -10.36
C GLN A 194 3.44 5.16 -9.36
N TYR A 195 3.87 4.33 -8.41
CA TYR A 195 2.98 3.80 -7.37
C TYR A 195 2.45 4.91 -6.46
N SER A 196 3.26 5.91 -6.15
CA SER A 196 2.82 7.11 -5.42
C SER A 196 1.60 7.79 -6.06
N ALA A 197 1.57 7.90 -7.40
CA ALA A 197 0.41 8.44 -8.10
C ALA A 197 -0.75 7.42 -8.22
N ASN A 198 -0.42 6.11 -8.37
CA ASN A 198 -1.44 5.07 -8.44
C ASN A 198 -2.22 4.91 -7.15
N TYR A 199 -1.59 5.13 -6.01
CA TYR A 199 -2.12 4.87 -4.67
C TYR A 199 -2.11 6.12 -3.78
N HIS A 200 -2.16 7.33 -4.37
CA HIS A 200 -2.03 8.60 -3.66
C HIS A 200 -3.04 8.80 -2.52
N LEU A 201 -4.25 8.22 -2.63
CA LEU A 201 -5.25 8.29 -1.55
C LEU A 201 -4.86 7.41 -0.36
N LEU A 202 -4.23 6.26 -0.59
CA LEU A 202 -3.72 5.42 0.49
C LEU A 202 -2.51 6.09 1.17
N GLU A 203 -1.64 6.75 0.41
CA GLU A 203 -0.55 7.55 0.99
C GLU A 203 -1.10 8.71 1.82
N ALA A 204 -2.11 9.42 1.30
CA ALA A 204 -2.78 10.49 2.05
C ALA A 204 -3.41 10.00 3.36
N ALA A 205 -3.96 8.78 3.39
CA ALA A 205 -4.52 8.19 4.61
C ALA A 205 -3.46 7.95 5.70
N CYS A 206 -2.21 7.66 5.32
CA CYS A 206 -1.10 7.46 6.26
C CYS A 206 -0.57 8.78 6.86
N LEU A 207 -0.97 9.92 6.33
CA LEU A 207 -0.53 11.23 6.82
C LEU A 207 -1.55 11.85 7.77
N PRO A 208 -1.10 12.58 8.81
CA PRO A 208 -1.98 13.43 9.56
C PRO A 208 -2.57 14.52 8.64
N ARG A 209 -3.78 14.95 8.95
CA ARG A 209 -4.60 15.80 8.05
C ARG A 209 -3.88 17.05 7.55
N GLU A 210 -3.16 17.73 8.41
CA GLU A 210 -2.44 18.98 8.11
C GLU A 210 -1.28 18.80 7.11
N LYS A 211 -0.83 17.56 6.91
CA LYS A 211 0.21 17.23 5.94
C LYS A 211 -0.35 16.72 4.60
N ARG A 212 -1.67 16.53 4.49
CA ARG A 212 -2.30 16.06 3.26
C ARG A 212 -2.36 17.16 2.22
N TYR A 213 -2.07 16.80 0.99
CA TYR A 213 -2.19 17.72 -0.15
C TYR A 213 -3.66 18.09 -0.39
N VAL A 214 -3.94 19.39 -0.50
CA VAL A 214 -5.28 19.90 -0.84
C VAL A 214 -5.38 20.05 -2.35
N PRO A 215 -6.19 19.23 -3.05
CA PRO A 215 -6.30 19.29 -4.50
C PRO A 215 -7.01 20.55 -4.97
N ARG A 216 -6.55 21.10 -6.10
CA ARG A 216 -7.24 22.21 -6.79
C ARG A 216 -8.44 21.68 -7.57
N ASP A 217 -9.45 22.47 -7.75
CA ASP A 217 -10.66 22.10 -8.51
C ASP A 217 -10.38 21.76 -9.97
N THR A 218 -9.30 22.34 -10.54
CA THR A 218 -8.85 22.05 -11.91
C THR A 218 -8.14 20.70 -12.07
N GLN A 219 -7.82 20.01 -10.97
CA GLN A 219 -7.14 18.70 -10.99
C GLN A 219 -8.17 17.58 -11.00
N VAL A 220 -8.26 16.83 -12.09
CA VAL A 220 -9.24 15.73 -12.24
C VAL A 220 -9.14 14.71 -11.12
N SER A 221 -7.96 14.14 -10.87
CA SER A 221 -7.79 13.09 -9.87
C SER A 221 -7.29 13.58 -8.51
N GLY A 222 -6.95 14.88 -8.38
CA GLY A 222 -6.46 15.44 -7.14
C GLY A 222 -5.10 14.89 -6.67
N ILE A 223 -4.26 14.40 -7.58
CA ILE A 223 -2.94 13.84 -7.27
C ILE A 223 -1.99 14.96 -6.86
N ASP A 224 -1.28 14.77 -5.74
CA ASP A 224 -0.22 15.68 -5.31
C ASP A 224 0.93 15.69 -6.33
N PRO A 225 1.30 16.84 -6.91
CA PRO A 225 2.42 16.93 -7.83
C PRO A 225 3.79 16.73 -7.15
N GLY A 226 3.85 16.86 -5.81
CA GLY A 226 5.06 16.71 -4.99
C GLY A 226 5.40 15.26 -4.62
N LEU A 227 4.58 14.27 -5.01
CA LEU A 227 4.85 12.87 -4.71
C LEU A 227 6.21 12.40 -5.25
N TYR A 228 6.88 11.52 -4.49
CA TYR A 228 8.14 10.92 -4.89
C TYR A 228 8.02 10.17 -6.22
N LYS A 229 9.14 10.09 -6.95
CA LYS A 229 9.21 9.39 -8.23
C LYS A 229 10.28 8.32 -8.16
N SER A 230 9.87 7.06 -8.28
CA SER A 230 10.78 5.93 -8.31
C SER A 230 11.65 5.96 -9.58
N PRO A 231 12.98 5.79 -9.47
CA PRO A 231 13.86 5.67 -10.63
C PRO A 231 13.56 4.41 -11.47
N TYR A 232 12.97 3.39 -10.88
CA TYR A 232 12.54 2.17 -11.57
C TYR A 232 11.42 2.42 -12.58
N CYS A 233 10.61 3.46 -12.38
CA CYS A 233 9.58 3.89 -13.34
C CYS A 233 10.11 4.77 -14.47
N SER A 234 11.42 4.87 -14.64
CA SER A 234 12.09 5.63 -15.71
C SER A 234 12.91 4.70 -16.59
N LYS A 235 12.59 4.60 -17.88
CA LYS A 235 13.32 3.77 -18.86
C LYS A 235 14.83 4.03 -18.88
N HIS A 236 15.24 5.27 -18.63
CA HIS A 236 16.66 5.66 -18.64
C HIS A 236 17.38 5.45 -17.30
N LYS A 237 16.65 5.29 -16.19
CA LYS A 237 17.23 5.20 -14.85
C LYS A 237 17.10 3.80 -14.22
N CYS A 238 16.12 3.00 -14.65
CA CYS A 238 15.76 1.73 -13.99
C CYS A 238 16.93 0.75 -13.92
N MET A 239 17.68 0.54 -15.01
CA MET A 239 18.80 -0.38 -15.02
C MET A 239 19.94 0.08 -14.11
N LYS A 240 20.23 1.38 -14.06
CA LYS A 240 21.24 1.93 -13.15
C LYS A 240 20.84 1.74 -11.68
N ALA A 241 19.55 2.03 -11.35
CA ALA A 241 19.03 1.84 -10.01
C ALA A 241 19.05 0.35 -9.59
N PHE A 242 18.67 -0.54 -10.50
CA PHE A 242 18.72 -1.98 -10.24
C PHE A 242 20.14 -2.48 -9.96
N LYS A 243 21.11 -2.07 -10.78
CA LYS A 243 22.53 -2.41 -10.58
C LYS A 243 23.04 -1.92 -9.23
N SER A 244 22.79 -0.66 -8.89
CA SER A 244 23.18 -0.07 -7.60
C SER A 244 22.62 -0.87 -6.42
N LEU A 245 21.33 -1.23 -6.48
CA LEU A 245 20.66 -2.01 -5.44
C LEU A 245 21.28 -3.40 -5.26
N VAL A 246 21.54 -4.11 -6.37
CA VAL A 246 22.16 -5.46 -6.33
C VAL A 246 23.59 -5.40 -5.80
N GLU A 247 24.37 -4.38 -6.18
CA GLU A 247 25.71 -4.15 -5.65
C GLU A 247 25.71 -3.88 -4.13
N CYS A 248 24.72 -3.15 -3.63
CA CYS A 248 24.51 -2.95 -2.18
C CYS A 248 24.14 -4.27 -1.47
N LEU A 249 23.37 -5.14 -2.11
CA LEU A 249 22.93 -6.42 -1.55
C LEU A 249 24.05 -7.46 -1.53
N ARG A 250 24.92 -7.46 -2.53
CA ARG A 250 25.94 -8.50 -2.74
C ARG A 250 26.73 -8.91 -1.48
N PRO A 251 27.24 -7.97 -0.64
CA PRO A 251 27.95 -8.35 0.59
C PRO A 251 27.03 -8.78 1.73
N LYS A 252 25.70 -8.65 1.59
CA LYS A 252 24.73 -8.77 2.67
C LYS A 252 23.68 -9.86 2.47
N CYS A 253 23.61 -10.51 1.31
CA CYS A 253 22.65 -11.59 1.09
C CYS A 253 23.32 -12.81 0.43
N LYS A 254 22.84 -14.01 0.81
CA LYS A 254 23.31 -15.29 0.24
C LYS A 254 22.55 -15.66 -1.03
N GLY A 255 21.27 -15.24 -1.12
CA GLY A 255 20.39 -15.53 -2.24
C GLY A 255 19.56 -14.32 -2.63
N LEU A 256 19.29 -14.18 -3.92
CA LEU A 256 18.48 -13.12 -4.48
C LEU A 256 17.39 -13.73 -5.38
N VAL A 257 16.15 -13.36 -5.14
CA VAL A 257 15.01 -13.68 -6.00
C VAL A 257 14.47 -12.38 -6.58
N VAL A 258 14.36 -12.29 -7.90
CA VAL A 258 13.83 -11.11 -8.58
C VAL A 258 12.56 -11.50 -9.33
N SER A 259 11.43 -10.90 -8.94
CA SER A 259 10.19 -10.96 -9.70
C SER A 259 10.17 -9.80 -10.71
N TYR A 260 9.99 -10.11 -11.98
CA TYR A 260 9.98 -9.07 -13.01
C TYR A 260 9.12 -9.44 -14.20
N ASN A 261 8.53 -8.44 -14.83
CA ASN A 261 7.70 -8.64 -16.02
C ASN A 261 8.56 -8.65 -17.30
N SER A 262 8.34 -9.63 -18.19
CA SER A 262 9.08 -9.75 -19.47
C SER A 262 8.93 -8.53 -20.40
N LYS A 263 7.88 -7.72 -20.22
CA LYS A 263 7.65 -6.45 -20.93
C LYS A 263 8.14 -5.23 -20.14
N GLY A 264 8.91 -5.44 -19.07
CA GLY A 264 9.43 -4.36 -18.23
C GLY A 264 10.50 -3.51 -18.93
N TYR A 265 10.83 -2.36 -18.33
CA TYR A 265 11.80 -1.42 -18.86
C TYR A 265 13.24 -1.95 -18.90
N ILE A 266 13.59 -2.87 -18.01
CA ILE A 266 14.87 -3.57 -18.05
C ILE A 266 14.67 -4.83 -18.92
N PRO A 267 15.33 -4.93 -20.09
CA PRO A 267 15.28 -6.16 -20.89
C PRO A 267 15.78 -7.35 -20.07
N MET A 268 15.06 -8.48 -20.15
CA MET A 268 15.38 -9.67 -19.36
C MET A 268 16.81 -10.17 -19.63
N GLU A 269 17.29 -10.08 -20.87
CA GLU A 269 18.63 -10.46 -21.25
C GLU A 269 19.71 -9.57 -20.59
N ASP A 270 19.47 -8.26 -20.52
CA ASP A 270 20.39 -7.32 -19.86
C ASP A 270 20.43 -7.52 -18.35
N MET A 271 19.25 -7.78 -17.75
CA MET A 271 19.15 -8.11 -16.32
C MET A 271 19.93 -9.40 -16.02
N ARG A 272 19.71 -10.46 -16.83
CA ARG A 272 20.37 -11.75 -16.68
C ARG A 272 21.89 -11.61 -16.81
N LYS A 273 22.38 -11.00 -17.89
CA LYS A 273 23.82 -10.77 -18.09
C LYS A 273 24.48 -10.03 -16.91
N PHE A 274 23.78 -9.05 -16.36
CA PHE A 274 24.29 -8.35 -15.19
C PHE A 274 24.32 -9.26 -13.96
N LEU A 275 23.25 -9.99 -13.67
CA LEU A 275 23.16 -10.88 -12.52
C LEU A 275 24.21 -12.02 -12.59
N GLU A 276 24.52 -12.53 -13.79
CA GLU A 276 25.58 -13.52 -14.01
C GLU A 276 26.98 -12.99 -13.67
N THR A 277 27.18 -11.67 -13.57
CA THR A 277 28.43 -11.07 -13.07
C THR A 277 28.57 -11.10 -11.54
N VAL A 278 27.47 -11.33 -10.84
CA VAL A 278 27.42 -11.29 -9.37
C VAL A 278 27.11 -12.64 -8.72
N GLY A 279 26.61 -13.62 -9.48
CA GLY A 279 26.30 -14.95 -8.98
C GLY A 279 25.79 -15.91 -10.06
N GLU A 280 25.46 -17.13 -9.65
CA GLU A 280 24.81 -18.12 -10.50
C GLU A 280 23.34 -17.75 -10.70
N VAL A 281 22.82 -17.79 -11.95
CA VAL A 281 21.48 -17.33 -12.30
C VAL A 281 20.64 -18.45 -12.85
N GLY A 282 19.55 -18.76 -12.15
CA GLY A 282 18.43 -19.56 -12.65
C GLY A 282 17.25 -18.67 -13.10
N VAL A 283 16.62 -19.00 -14.21
CA VAL A 283 15.44 -18.30 -14.70
C VAL A 283 14.23 -19.24 -14.75
N LYS A 284 13.14 -18.83 -14.12
CA LYS A 284 11.86 -19.54 -14.20
C LYS A 284 10.81 -18.61 -14.82
N ALA A 285 10.33 -18.98 -16.01
CA ALA A 285 9.20 -18.31 -16.62
C ALA A 285 7.91 -18.82 -15.98
N LEU A 286 7.05 -17.89 -15.59
CA LEU A 286 5.69 -18.18 -15.14
C LEU A 286 4.73 -17.55 -16.14
N ASP A 287 3.80 -18.35 -16.68
CA ASP A 287 2.72 -17.81 -17.48
C ASP A 287 1.85 -16.91 -16.59
N ASN A 288 1.62 -15.70 -17.06
CA ASN A 288 0.85 -14.72 -16.32
C ASN A 288 -0.62 -15.14 -16.34
N LEU A 289 -1.06 -15.89 -15.33
CA LEU A 289 -2.45 -16.35 -15.17
C LEU A 289 -3.41 -15.24 -14.70
N TYR A 290 -2.97 -13.98 -14.66
CA TYR A 290 -3.87 -12.84 -14.47
C TYR A 290 -4.69 -12.61 -15.75
N ARG A 291 -5.54 -13.56 -16.08
CA ARG A 291 -6.80 -13.21 -16.73
C ARG A 291 -7.67 -12.58 -15.63
N ILE A 292 -7.75 -11.27 -15.66
CA ILE A 292 -8.92 -10.58 -15.11
C ILE A 292 -10.05 -11.06 -16.04
N ASP A 293 -10.80 -12.05 -15.62
CA ASP A 293 -12.06 -12.37 -16.26
C ASP A 293 -12.92 -11.11 -16.12
N ARG A 294 -13.13 -10.47 -17.27
CA ARG A 294 -13.97 -9.28 -17.43
C ARG A 294 -15.43 -9.66 -17.35
#